data_f2ef873e03eda66ad5a1fa88e466e29b
#
_entry.id   f2ef873e03eda66ad5a1fa88e466e29b
#
_cell.length_a   1.000
_cell.length_b   1.000
_cell.length_c   1.000
_cell.angle_alpha   90.00
_cell.angle_beta   90.00
_cell.angle_gamma   90.00
#
_symmetry.space_group_name_H-M   'P 1'
#
loop_
_entity.id
_entity.type
_entity.pdbx_description
1 polymer ?
#
loop_
_entity_poly.entity_id
_entity_poly.type
_entity_poly.pdbx_seq_one_letter_code
_entity_poly.pdbx_strand_id
1 'polypeptide(L)'
;RVILGKFLAAYGVVVLGILGAGVPWLFLSRALGGKLPPLSALAPGMAVLGLHGLSWTALGVLCSVPARRPWAAAIGTLLIGGGAILAWAALSRLFLSGHLQAPAFPLAIELLDAASGRLALHSLVLHLSLVAWCLFVSRHLLEARR
;
A
#
# COMPACT_ATOMS: atom_id res chain seq x y z
N ARG A 1 -9.65 1.43 20.97
CA ARG A 1 -8.57 2.44 21.12
C ARG A 1 -7.19 1.84 20.85
N VAL A 2 -6.83 0.66 21.40
CA VAL A 2 -5.50 0.02 21.25
C VAL A 2 -5.15 -0.27 19.78
N ILE A 3 -6.08 -0.83 19.00
CA ILE A 3 -5.87 -1.16 17.58
C ILE A 3 -5.60 0.12 16.77
N LEU A 4 -6.41 1.15 16.98
CA LEU A 4 -6.25 2.42 16.28
C LEU A 4 -4.90 3.08 16.62
N GLY A 5 -4.48 3.04 17.89
CA GLY A 5 -3.18 3.55 18.31
C GLY A 5 -2.02 2.82 17.65
N LYS A 6 -2.05 1.49 17.59
CA LYS A 6 -1.05 0.68 16.89
C LYS A 6 -1.03 0.97 15.39
N PHE A 7 -2.20 1.09 14.77
CA PHE A 7 -2.33 1.42 13.36
C PHE A 7 -1.72 2.79 13.04
N LEU A 8 -2.10 3.83 13.80
CA LEU A 8 -1.58 5.18 13.58
C LEU A 8 -0.07 5.28 13.80
N ALA A 9 0.46 4.61 14.83
CA ALA A 9 1.90 4.58 15.08
C ALA A 9 2.66 3.89 13.93
N ALA A 10 2.18 2.72 13.49
CA ALA A 10 2.80 1.99 12.38
C ALA A 10 2.70 2.76 11.06
N TYR A 11 1.56 3.38 10.77
CA TYR A 11 1.39 4.20 9.57
C TYR A 11 2.27 5.46 9.61
N GLY A 12 2.45 6.07 10.77
CA GLY A 12 3.40 7.18 10.95
C GLY A 12 4.82 6.81 10.54
N VAL A 13 5.29 5.61 10.90
CA VAL A 13 6.60 5.10 10.47
C VAL A 13 6.67 4.93 8.95
N VAL A 14 5.60 4.42 8.32
CA VAL A 14 5.53 4.27 6.85
C VAL A 14 5.60 5.64 6.16
N VAL A 15 4.85 6.62 6.64
CA VAL A 15 4.88 8.00 6.10
C VAL A 15 6.26 8.62 6.23
N LEU A 16 6.91 8.48 7.39
CA LEU A 16 8.29 8.94 7.58
C LEU A 16 9.26 8.23 6.64
N GLY A 17 9.09 6.93 6.39
CA GLY A 17 9.87 6.17 5.42
C GLY A 17 9.71 6.67 4.00
N ILE A 18 8.47 6.96 3.56
CA ILE A 18 8.17 7.50 2.24
C ILE A 18 8.81 8.89 2.07
N LEU A 19 8.67 9.76 3.06
CA LEU A 19 9.27 11.10 3.04
C LEU A 19 10.79 11.00 3.05
N GLY A 20 11.36 10.11 3.88
CA GLY A 20 12.79 9.87 3.96
C GLY A 20 13.39 9.32 2.66
N ALA A 21 12.68 8.44 1.95
CA ALA A 21 13.11 7.93 0.65
C ALA A 21 13.01 8.98 -0.46
N GLY A 22 12.09 9.92 -0.36
CA GLY A 22 11.92 11.00 -1.32
C GLY A 22 13.13 11.96 -1.34
N VAL A 23 13.77 12.19 -0.19
CA VAL A 23 14.92 13.12 -0.09
C VAL A 23 16.12 12.63 -0.91
N PRO A 24 16.65 11.39 -0.75
CA PRO A 24 17.74 10.87 -1.57
C PRO A 24 17.41 10.87 -3.06
N TRP A 25 16.15 10.56 -3.41
CA TRP A 25 15.70 10.56 -4.80
C TRP A 25 15.75 11.95 -5.44
N LEU A 26 15.35 12.99 -4.70
CA LEU A 26 15.46 14.39 -5.14
C LEU A 26 16.91 14.81 -5.36
N PHE A 27 17.81 14.41 -4.45
CA PHE A 27 19.24 14.67 -4.58
C PHE A 27 19.83 13.97 -5.79
N LEU A 28 19.51 12.69 -5.98
CA LEU A 28 20.00 11.88 -7.10
C LEU A 28 19.53 12.44 -8.45
N SER A 29 18.25 12.79 -8.57
CA SER A 29 17.71 13.37 -9.80
C SER A 29 18.43 14.68 -10.18
N ARG A 30 18.76 15.51 -9.19
CA ARG A 30 19.49 16.75 -9.41
C ARG A 30 20.97 16.52 -9.76
N ALA A 31 21.63 15.56 -9.11
CA ALA A 31 23.00 15.19 -9.38
C ALA A 31 23.21 14.61 -10.79
N LEU A 32 22.22 13.88 -11.30
CA LEU A 32 22.21 13.33 -12.65
C LEU A 32 21.79 14.33 -13.73
N GLY A 33 21.67 15.63 -13.40
CA GLY A 33 21.26 16.68 -14.35
C GLY A 33 19.80 16.60 -14.77
N GLY A 34 18.98 15.79 -14.09
CA GLY A 34 17.54 15.66 -14.30
C GLY A 34 16.78 16.89 -13.84
N LYS A 35 15.72 17.25 -14.57
CA LYS A 35 14.76 18.25 -14.08
C LYS A 35 13.93 17.64 -12.97
N LEU A 36 13.73 18.38 -11.87
CA LEU A 36 12.80 17.97 -10.84
C LEU A 36 11.39 17.81 -11.43
N PRO A 37 10.70 16.70 -11.15
CA PRO A 37 9.32 16.55 -11.61
C PRO A 37 8.45 17.67 -11.04
N PRO A 38 7.48 18.15 -11.80
CA PRO A 38 6.57 19.19 -11.33
C PRO A 38 5.79 18.68 -10.10
N LEU A 39 5.47 19.59 -9.19
CA LEU A 39 4.73 19.26 -7.96
C LEU A 39 3.38 18.59 -8.27
N SER A 40 2.78 18.94 -9.43
CA SER A 40 1.55 18.33 -9.93
C SER A 40 1.65 16.82 -10.22
N ALA A 41 2.85 16.31 -10.52
CA ALA A 41 3.08 14.87 -10.70
C ALA A 41 3.55 14.19 -9.39
N LEU A 42 4.28 14.94 -8.57
CA LEU A 42 4.86 14.43 -7.33
C LEU A 42 3.78 14.20 -6.25
N ALA A 43 2.85 15.13 -6.10
CA ALA A 43 1.81 15.05 -5.08
C ALA A 43 0.86 13.83 -5.27
N PRO A 44 0.33 13.53 -6.47
CA PRO A 44 -0.45 12.32 -6.70
C PRO A 44 0.34 11.03 -6.46
N GLY A 45 1.61 10.99 -6.88
CA GLY A 45 2.48 9.83 -6.65
C GLY A 45 2.69 9.54 -5.16
N MET A 46 2.96 10.58 -4.36
CA MET A 46 3.08 10.45 -2.91
C MET A 46 1.76 10.01 -2.25
N ALA A 47 0.62 10.49 -2.76
CA ALA A 47 -0.70 10.09 -2.29
C ALA A 47 -0.96 8.59 -2.56
N VAL A 48 -0.63 8.08 -3.75
CA VAL A 48 -0.75 6.65 -4.10
C VAL A 48 0.14 5.80 -3.19
N LEU A 49 1.40 6.19 -3.00
CA LEU A 49 2.31 5.48 -2.08
C LEU A 49 1.77 5.49 -0.64
N GLY A 50 1.22 6.61 -0.20
CA GLY A 50 0.57 6.74 1.11
C GLY A 50 -0.62 5.80 1.26
N LEU A 51 -1.50 5.71 0.25
CA LEU A 51 -2.65 4.80 0.24
C LEU A 51 -2.23 3.33 0.30
N HIS A 52 -1.20 2.94 -0.48
CA HIS A 52 -0.63 1.60 -0.41
C HIS A 52 -0.04 1.30 0.97
N GLY A 53 0.75 2.24 1.51
CA GLY A 53 1.30 2.12 2.86
C GLY A 53 0.22 1.96 3.93
N LEU A 54 -0.90 2.69 3.79
CA LEU A 54 -2.06 2.59 4.66
C LEU A 54 -2.67 1.18 4.63
N SER A 55 -2.84 0.60 3.45
CA SER A 55 -3.37 -0.76 3.26
C SER A 55 -2.46 -1.83 3.83
N TRP A 56 -1.15 -1.75 3.55
CA TRP A 56 -0.16 -2.67 4.11
C TRP A 56 -0.10 -2.58 5.64
N THR A 57 -0.19 -1.37 6.19
CA THR A 57 -0.23 -1.18 7.65
C THR A 57 -1.47 -1.82 8.26
N ALA A 58 -2.63 -1.66 7.63
CA ALA A 58 -3.88 -2.27 8.10
C ALA A 58 -3.82 -3.81 8.08
N LEU A 59 -3.26 -4.40 7.01
CA LEU A 59 -2.99 -5.84 6.93
C LEU A 59 -2.02 -6.30 8.02
N GLY A 60 -0.96 -5.53 8.27
CA GLY A 60 0.00 -5.81 9.33
C GLY A 60 -0.64 -5.83 10.72
N VAL A 61 -1.52 -4.87 11.00
CA VAL A 61 -2.29 -4.84 12.25
C VAL A 61 -3.21 -6.06 12.35
N LEU A 62 -3.92 -6.41 11.27
CA LEU A 62 -4.77 -7.60 11.24
C LEU A 62 -3.98 -8.87 11.54
N CYS A 63 -2.82 -9.06 10.90
CA CYS A 63 -1.95 -10.22 11.13
C CYS A 63 -1.33 -10.22 12.55
N SER A 64 -1.16 -9.04 13.16
CA SER A 64 -0.59 -8.94 14.51
C SER A 64 -1.54 -9.38 15.61
N VAL A 65 -2.86 -9.37 15.37
CA VAL A 65 -3.86 -9.79 16.38
C VAL A 65 -3.75 -11.28 16.71
N PRO A 66 -3.69 -12.22 15.74
CA PRO A 66 -3.51 -13.64 16.04
C PRO A 66 -2.06 -14.00 16.37
N ALA A 67 -1.08 -13.21 15.97
CA ALA A 67 0.32 -13.55 16.12
C ALA A 67 0.81 -13.35 17.56
N ARG A 68 1.48 -14.38 18.10
CA ARG A 68 2.14 -14.29 19.41
C ARG A 68 3.52 -13.62 19.34
N ARG A 69 4.12 -13.55 18.14
CA ARG A 69 5.47 -13.02 17.91
C ARG A 69 5.44 -12.02 16.75
N PRO A 70 6.21 -10.91 16.81
CA PRO A 70 6.21 -9.87 15.76
C PRO A 70 6.57 -10.40 14.37
N TRP A 71 7.56 -11.31 14.29
CA TRP A 71 7.98 -11.88 13.02
C TRP A 71 6.88 -12.72 12.34
N ALA A 72 6.02 -13.41 13.13
CA ALA A 72 4.89 -14.17 12.59
C ALA A 72 3.83 -13.24 11.96
N ALA A 73 3.62 -12.05 12.57
CA ALA A 73 2.77 -11.03 11.97
C ALA A 73 3.35 -10.50 10.66
N ALA A 74 4.66 -10.25 10.60
CA ALA A 74 5.33 -9.78 9.39
C ALA A 74 5.23 -10.81 8.25
N ILE A 75 5.51 -12.08 8.54
CA ILE A 75 5.37 -13.17 7.56
C ILE A 75 3.91 -13.31 7.10
N GLY A 76 2.95 -13.28 8.02
CA GLY A 76 1.52 -13.31 7.69
C GLY A 76 1.12 -12.17 6.75
N THR A 77 1.59 -10.97 7.01
CA THR A 77 1.34 -9.80 6.15
C THR A 77 1.92 -9.99 4.76
N LEU A 78 3.16 -10.47 4.66
CA LEU A 78 3.81 -10.75 3.37
C LEU A 78 3.11 -11.87 2.60
N LEU A 79 2.68 -12.93 3.26
CA LEU A 79 1.98 -14.05 2.61
C LEU A 79 0.59 -13.63 2.12
N ILE A 80 -0.17 -12.91 2.91
CA ILE A 80 -1.51 -12.45 2.50
C ILE A 80 -1.41 -11.37 1.43
N GLY A 81 -0.63 -10.34 1.65
CA GLY A 81 -0.47 -9.24 0.70
C GLY A 81 0.24 -9.67 -0.58
N GLY A 82 1.36 -10.37 -0.46
CA GLY A 82 2.11 -10.92 -1.60
C GLY A 82 1.30 -11.97 -2.36
N GLY A 83 0.60 -12.85 -1.64
CA GLY A 83 -0.30 -13.85 -2.23
C GLY A 83 -1.44 -13.22 -3.02
N ALA A 84 -2.06 -12.16 -2.51
CA ALA A 84 -3.10 -11.42 -3.21
C ALA A 84 -2.56 -10.78 -4.51
N ILE A 85 -1.36 -10.23 -4.49
CA ILE A 85 -0.71 -9.67 -5.67
C ILE A 85 -0.41 -10.77 -6.71
N LEU A 86 0.15 -11.90 -6.28
CA LEU A 86 0.44 -13.04 -7.16
C LEU A 86 -0.85 -13.64 -7.74
N ALA A 87 -1.90 -13.78 -6.93
CA ALA A 87 -3.20 -14.24 -7.38
C ALA A 87 -3.80 -13.29 -8.43
N TRP A 88 -3.72 -11.99 -8.20
CA TRP A 88 -4.15 -10.99 -9.19
C TRP A 88 -3.37 -11.11 -10.49
N ALA A 89 -2.04 -11.23 -10.42
CA ALA A 89 -1.19 -11.38 -11.59
C ALA A 89 -1.47 -12.67 -12.37
N ALA A 90 -1.77 -13.77 -11.67
CA ALA A 90 -2.15 -15.05 -12.28
C ALA A 90 -3.54 -14.96 -12.95
N LEU A 91 -4.53 -14.41 -12.24
CA LEU A 91 -5.88 -14.23 -12.75
C LEU A 91 -5.91 -13.30 -13.97
N SER A 92 -5.18 -12.20 -13.93
CA SER A 92 -5.10 -11.28 -15.06
C SER A 92 -4.49 -11.93 -16.30
N ARG A 93 -3.52 -12.82 -16.14
CA ARG A 93 -2.95 -13.59 -17.27
C ARG A 93 -3.93 -14.62 -17.82
N LEU A 94 -4.69 -15.30 -16.95
CA LEU A 94 -5.64 -16.33 -17.36
C LEU A 94 -6.87 -15.78 -18.08
N PHE A 95 -7.40 -14.65 -17.59
CA PHE A 95 -8.66 -14.09 -18.12
C PHE A 95 -8.48 -13.00 -19.17
N LEU A 96 -7.31 -12.34 -19.22
CA LEU A 96 -7.03 -11.22 -20.11
C LEU A 96 -6.05 -11.57 -21.24
N SER A 97 -5.64 -12.83 -21.36
CA SER A 97 -4.64 -13.30 -22.34
C SER A 97 -5.05 -13.17 -23.82
N GLY A 98 -6.22 -12.60 -24.10
CA GLY A 98 -6.72 -12.47 -25.48
C GLY A 98 -6.49 -11.13 -26.16
N HIS A 99 -6.54 -9.98 -25.48
CA HIS A 99 -6.54 -8.65 -26.14
C HIS A 99 -5.98 -7.45 -25.37
N LEU A 100 -5.60 -7.61 -24.11
CA LEU A 100 -5.02 -6.52 -23.34
C LEU A 100 -3.76 -7.05 -22.66
N GLN A 101 -2.64 -6.40 -22.91
CA GLN A 101 -1.46 -6.59 -22.07
C GLN A 101 -1.89 -6.24 -20.63
N ALA A 102 -2.24 -7.28 -19.85
CA ALA A 102 -2.61 -7.09 -18.47
C ALA A 102 -1.44 -6.40 -17.78
N PRO A 103 -1.65 -5.22 -17.21
CA PRO A 103 -0.58 -4.50 -16.56
C PRO A 103 -0.03 -5.36 -15.42
N ALA A 104 1.26 -5.57 -15.47
CA ALA A 104 1.97 -6.53 -14.63
C ALA A 104 1.82 -6.27 -13.12
N PHE A 105 1.36 -5.08 -12.74
CA PHE A 105 1.26 -4.70 -11.34
C PHE A 105 0.25 -3.58 -11.14
N PRO A 106 -0.82 -3.76 -10.34
CA PRO A 106 -1.80 -2.71 -10.07
C PRO A 106 -1.17 -1.39 -9.61
N LEU A 107 -0.17 -1.47 -8.72
CA LEU A 107 0.58 -0.31 -8.25
C LEU A 107 1.28 0.46 -9.39
N ALA A 108 1.80 -0.25 -10.40
CA ALA A 108 2.47 0.41 -11.52
C ALA A 108 1.49 1.26 -12.35
N ILE A 109 0.25 0.78 -12.53
CA ILE A 109 -0.78 1.56 -13.24
C ILE A 109 -1.16 2.78 -12.41
N GLU A 110 -1.42 2.59 -11.13
CA GLU A 110 -1.78 3.68 -10.24
C GLU A 110 -0.68 4.75 -10.17
N LEU A 111 0.59 4.33 -10.20
CA LEU A 111 1.72 5.26 -10.25
C LEU A 111 1.84 5.96 -11.60
N LEU A 112 1.54 5.28 -12.72
CA LEU A 112 1.52 5.88 -14.05
C LEU A 112 0.38 6.90 -14.17
N ASP A 113 -0.81 6.58 -13.67
CA ASP A 113 -1.94 7.51 -13.60
C ASP A 113 -1.60 8.71 -12.71
N ALA A 114 -0.99 8.48 -11.55
CA ALA A 114 -0.52 9.53 -10.67
C ALA A 114 0.55 10.42 -11.33
N ALA A 115 1.48 9.83 -12.10
CA ALA A 115 2.47 10.59 -12.85
C ALA A 115 1.85 11.49 -13.92
N SER A 116 0.66 11.12 -14.43
CA SER A 116 -0.15 11.97 -15.32
C SER A 116 -0.98 13.03 -14.58
N GLY A 117 -0.84 13.12 -13.25
CA GLY A 117 -1.59 14.04 -12.39
C GLY A 117 -3.01 13.57 -12.04
N ARG A 118 -3.33 12.30 -12.29
CA ARG A 118 -4.68 11.75 -12.04
C ARG A 118 -4.65 10.81 -10.85
N LEU A 119 -5.55 11.05 -9.90
CA LEU A 119 -5.86 10.10 -8.83
C LEU A 119 -7.15 9.37 -9.18
N ALA A 120 -7.05 8.07 -9.39
CA ALA A 120 -8.21 7.26 -9.70
C ALA A 120 -9.10 7.09 -8.45
N LEU A 121 -10.35 7.54 -8.52
CA LEU A 121 -11.29 7.47 -7.40
C LEU A 121 -11.51 6.02 -6.94
N HIS A 122 -11.51 5.06 -7.87
CA HIS A 122 -11.67 3.64 -7.55
C HIS A 122 -10.53 3.11 -6.66
N SER A 123 -9.28 3.55 -6.89
CA SER A 123 -8.14 3.19 -6.06
C SER A 123 -8.29 3.70 -4.63
N LEU A 124 -8.71 4.95 -4.47
CA LEU A 124 -8.98 5.54 -3.16
C LEU A 124 -10.07 4.77 -2.40
N VAL A 125 -11.19 4.46 -3.07
CA VAL A 125 -12.29 3.69 -2.46
C VAL A 125 -11.83 2.29 -2.08
N LEU A 126 -11.06 1.61 -2.94
CA LEU A 126 -10.55 0.26 -2.69
C LEU A 126 -9.63 0.24 -1.47
N HIS A 127 -8.65 1.14 -1.39
CA HIS A 127 -7.72 1.19 -0.27
C HIS A 127 -8.41 1.55 1.05
N LEU A 128 -9.31 2.53 1.06
CA LEU A 128 -10.03 2.92 2.26
C LEU A 128 -10.99 1.82 2.74
N SER A 129 -11.69 1.13 1.83
CA SER A 129 -12.55 0.01 2.20
C SER A 129 -11.76 -1.18 2.75
N LEU A 130 -10.59 -1.49 2.16
CA LEU A 130 -9.70 -2.52 2.68
C LEU A 130 -9.20 -2.19 4.09
N VAL A 131 -8.78 -0.95 4.32
CA VAL A 131 -8.35 -0.49 5.65
C VAL A 131 -9.48 -0.61 6.67
N ALA A 132 -10.67 -0.11 6.33
CA ALA A 132 -11.83 -0.19 7.21
C ALA A 132 -12.17 -1.64 7.55
N TRP A 133 -12.16 -2.52 6.56
CA TRP A 133 -12.41 -3.96 6.75
C TRP A 133 -11.36 -4.62 7.64
N CYS A 134 -10.07 -4.39 7.39
CA CYS A 134 -8.97 -4.93 8.20
C CYS A 134 -9.06 -4.49 9.66
N LEU A 135 -9.35 -3.22 9.92
CA LEU A 135 -9.48 -2.69 11.28
C LEU A 135 -10.74 -3.24 11.99
N PHE A 136 -11.85 -3.37 11.24
CA PHE A 136 -13.08 -3.98 11.76
C PHE A 136 -12.85 -5.43 12.19
N VAL A 137 -12.28 -6.25 11.31
CA VAL A 137 -11.98 -7.66 11.60
C VAL A 137 -10.97 -7.78 12.75
N SER A 138 -9.95 -6.92 12.78
CA SER A 138 -8.96 -6.89 13.87
C SER A 138 -9.63 -6.64 15.24
N ARG A 139 -10.61 -5.75 15.27
CA ARG A 139 -11.38 -5.46 16.48
C ARG A 139 -12.17 -6.67 16.94
N HIS A 140 -12.92 -7.31 16.04
CA HIS A 140 -13.71 -8.51 16.38
C HIS A 140 -12.84 -9.67 16.85
N LEU A 141 -11.70 -9.91 16.20
CA LEU A 141 -10.76 -10.93 16.63
C LEU A 141 -10.17 -10.66 18.02
N LEU A 142 -9.97 -9.39 18.38
CA LEU A 142 -9.48 -9.02 19.70
C LEU A 142 -10.58 -9.18 20.77
N GLU A 143 -11.82 -8.85 20.45
CA GLU A 143 -12.99 -9.03 21.33
C GLU A 143 -13.27 -10.50 21.60
N ALA A 144 -13.16 -11.36 20.58
CA ALA A 144 -13.36 -12.80 20.72
C ALA A 144 -12.30 -13.54 21.56
N ARG A 145 -11.16 -12.88 21.84
CA ARG A 145 -10.07 -13.44 22.67
C ARG A 145 -10.11 -13.00 24.13
N ARG A 146 -11.03 -12.13 24.48
CA ARG A 146 -11.26 -11.70 25.87
C ARG A 146 -12.27 -12.60 26.57
#